data_caab5891a89b2118925b473a0a964b59
#
_entry.id   caab5891a89b2118925b473a0a964b59
#
_cell.length_a   1.000
_cell.length_b   1.000
_cell.length_c   1.000
_cell.angle_alpha   90.00
_cell.angle_beta   90.00
_cell.angle_gamma   90.00
#
_symmetry.space_group_name_H-M   'P 1'
#
loop_
_entity.id
_entity.type
_entity.pdbx_description
1 polymer ?
#
loop_
_entity_poly.entity_id
_entity_poly.type
_entity_poly.pdbx_seq_one_letter_code
_entity_poly.pdbx_strand_id
1 'polypeptide(L)'
;MSRRRRWNRLAPVTVVDLDGLADAVDPARLTPEQFVQLIEVLHMLGDAGTGIELAGMRTETFLRFLGRATREQVDALMTHPDLRPVVFTEVFRRMAEHLAADDLRAVVHWRFTGPDGEDRFETVIDRGRCTSGPEPTADPRVTITIDPADFLRAITGAAGLPVLFLSGRVKVKGDIAFAAGLIGHFDLP
;
A
#
# COMPACT_ATOMS: atom_id res chain seq x y z
N MET A 1 30.86 -49.89 20.35
CA MET A 1 30.25 -49.64 19.01
C MET A 1 29.12 -48.60 19.14
N SER A 2 29.46 -47.36 18.94
CA SER A 2 28.52 -46.25 19.13
C SER A 2 27.96 -45.80 17.78
N ARG A 3 26.67 -46.04 17.52
CA ARG A 3 25.95 -45.59 16.36
C ARG A 3 25.55 -44.11 16.60
N ARG A 4 26.35 -43.17 16.08
CA ARG A 4 25.94 -41.76 15.98
C ARG A 4 24.76 -41.68 14.99
N ARG A 5 23.56 -41.41 15.50
CA ARG A 5 22.40 -41.02 14.69
C ARG A 5 22.71 -39.69 14.00
N ARG A 6 22.85 -39.72 12.66
CA ARG A 6 22.84 -38.51 11.83
C ARG A 6 21.44 -37.90 11.94
N TRP A 7 21.32 -36.81 12.64
CA TRP A 7 20.14 -35.96 12.55
C TRP A 7 20.11 -35.39 11.14
N ASN A 8 19.04 -35.70 10.45
CA ASN A 8 18.73 -35.26 9.10
C ASN A 8 18.80 -33.72 9.06
N ARG A 9 19.54 -33.15 8.14
CA ARG A 9 19.45 -31.74 7.77
C ARG A 9 17.98 -31.47 7.43
N LEU A 10 17.36 -30.60 8.20
CA LEU A 10 16.09 -30.01 7.79
C LEU A 10 16.29 -29.46 6.39
N ALA A 11 15.42 -29.87 5.47
CA ALA A 11 15.39 -29.28 4.13
C ALA A 11 15.31 -27.76 4.25
N PRO A 12 15.98 -27.00 3.38
CA PRO A 12 15.83 -25.56 3.40
C PRO A 12 14.34 -25.24 3.30
N VAL A 13 13.85 -24.41 4.20
CA VAL A 13 12.51 -23.83 4.10
C VAL A 13 12.47 -23.20 2.72
N THR A 14 11.62 -23.72 1.85
CA THR A 14 11.42 -23.13 0.53
C THR A 14 10.82 -21.74 0.77
N VAL A 15 11.61 -20.71 0.60
CA VAL A 15 11.11 -19.33 0.60
C VAL A 15 10.10 -19.26 -0.55
N VAL A 16 8.83 -19.01 -0.21
CA VAL A 16 7.81 -18.82 -1.24
C VAL A 16 8.14 -17.53 -1.99
N ASP A 17 8.34 -17.65 -3.28
CA ASP A 17 8.54 -16.52 -4.16
C ASP A 17 7.20 -15.80 -4.40
N LEU A 18 6.93 -14.78 -3.57
CA LEU A 18 5.71 -13.98 -3.67
C LEU A 18 5.64 -13.18 -4.97
N ASP A 19 6.77 -12.74 -5.49
CA ASP A 19 6.84 -12.04 -6.77
C ASP A 19 6.44 -12.96 -7.91
N GLY A 20 6.99 -14.19 -7.93
CA GLY A 20 6.61 -15.20 -8.91
C GLY A 20 5.13 -15.63 -8.78
N LEU A 21 4.59 -15.72 -7.57
CA LEU A 21 3.18 -16.00 -7.35
C LEU A 21 2.28 -14.86 -7.89
N ALA A 22 2.62 -13.62 -7.60
CA ALA A 22 1.88 -12.45 -8.08
C ALA A 22 1.94 -12.31 -9.61
N ASP A 23 3.05 -12.72 -10.23
CA ASP A 23 3.18 -12.74 -11.69
C ASP A 23 2.35 -13.86 -12.34
N ALA A 24 2.17 -14.98 -11.65
CA ALA A 24 1.38 -16.11 -12.13
C ALA A 24 -0.13 -15.91 -11.98
N VAL A 25 -0.57 -15.04 -11.06
CA VAL A 25 -1.98 -14.74 -10.81
C VAL A 25 -2.39 -13.49 -11.57
N ASP A 26 -3.44 -13.60 -12.38
CA ASP A 26 -4.10 -12.42 -12.97
C ASP A 26 -5.23 -11.96 -12.04
N PRO A 27 -5.05 -10.85 -11.27
CA PRO A 27 -6.08 -10.40 -10.35
C PRO A 27 -7.39 -10.07 -11.04
N ALA A 28 -7.37 -9.56 -12.28
CA ALA A 28 -8.58 -9.22 -13.03
C ALA A 28 -9.51 -10.42 -13.33
N ARG A 29 -9.02 -11.66 -13.18
CA ARG A 29 -9.81 -12.88 -13.36
C ARG A 29 -10.47 -13.38 -12.08
N LEU A 30 -10.13 -12.80 -10.93
CA LEU A 30 -10.72 -13.16 -9.65
C LEU A 30 -12.04 -12.40 -9.44
N THR A 31 -12.98 -13.01 -8.71
CA THR A 31 -14.10 -12.22 -8.17
C THR A 31 -13.60 -11.29 -7.06
N PRO A 32 -14.35 -10.24 -6.67
CA PRO A 32 -13.97 -9.40 -5.53
C PRO A 32 -13.71 -10.20 -4.26
N GLU A 33 -14.53 -11.21 -3.97
CA GLU A 33 -14.41 -12.08 -2.81
C GLU A 33 -13.13 -12.94 -2.88
N GLN A 34 -12.83 -13.51 -4.05
CA GLN A 34 -11.61 -14.30 -4.26
C GLN A 34 -10.35 -13.43 -4.14
N PHE A 35 -10.41 -12.18 -4.61
CA PHE A 35 -9.32 -11.24 -4.49
C PHE A 35 -9.04 -10.89 -3.02
N VAL A 36 -10.09 -10.57 -2.25
CA VAL A 36 -9.99 -10.30 -0.80
C VAL A 36 -9.44 -11.53 -0.08
N GLN A 37 -10.00 -12.72 -0.35
CA GLN A 37 -9.55 -13.97 0.27
C GLN A 37 -8.07 -14.28 -0.02
N LEU A 38 -7.58 -13.99 -1.22
CA LEU A 38 -6.15 -14.14 -1.55
C LEU A 38 -5.29 -13.26 -0.65
N ILE A 39 -5.63 -11.98 -0.49
CA ILE A 39 -4.88 -11.05 0.35
C ILE A 39 -4.97 -11.46 1.84
N GLU A 40 -6.14 -11.90 2.29
CA GLU A 40 -6.34 -12.40 3.66
C GLU A 40 -5.46 -13.61 3.97
N VAL A 41 -5.40 -14.58 3.07
CA VAL A 41 -4.53 -15.75 3.23
C VAL A 41 -3.05 -15.34 3.28
N LEU A 42 -2.60 -14.43 2.43
CA LEU A 42 -1.23 -13.93 2.45
C LEU A 42 -0.92 -13.20 3.77
N HIS A 43 -1.85 -12.41 4.27
CA HIS A 43 -1.70 -11.73 5.57
C HIS A 43 -1.63 -12.73 6.72
N MET A 44 -2.54 -13.71 6.79
CA MET A 44 -2.53 -14.75 7.83
C MET A 44 -1.24 -15.58 7.82
N LEU A 45 -0.69 -15.87 6.63
CA LEU A 45 0.58 -16.59 6.51
C LEU A 45 1.74 -15.77 7.05
N GLY A 46 1.74 -14.45 6.82
CA GLY A 46 2.72 -13.53 7.40
C GLY A 46 2.67 -13.53 8.92
N ASP A 47 1.49 -13.35 9.49
CA ASP A 47 1.26 -13.33 10.94
C ASP A 47 1.65 -14.66 11.61
N ALA A 48 1.49 -15.78 10.90
CA ALA A 48 1.95 -17.09 11.36
C ALA A 48 3.48 -17.27 11.32
N GLY A 49 4.23 -16.26 10.88
CA GLY A 49 5.70 -16.31 10.82
C GLY A 49 6.24 -17.28 9.77
N THR A 50 5.51 -17.53 8.71
CA THR A 50 5.91 -18.45 7.63
C THR A 50 6.98 -17.86 6.71
N GLY A 51 7.29 -16.57 6.83
CA GLY A 51 8.14 -15.82 5.91
C GLY A 51 7.43 -15.42 4.61
N ILE A 52 6.12 -15.63 4.52
CA ILE A 52 5.27 -15.21 3.41
C ILE A 52 4.54 -13.94 3.83
N GLU A 53 5.17 -12.80 3.66
CA GLU A 53 4.64 -11.51 4.10
C GLU A 53 4.50 -10.57 2.90
N LEU A 54 3.42 -9.78 2.85
CA LEU A 54 3.25 -8.74 1.82
C LEU A 54 4.44 -7.78 1.78
N ALA A 55 5.06 -7.53 2.94
CA ALA A 55 6.27 -6.73 3.07
C ALA A 55 7.47 -7.30 2.28
N GLY A 56 7.55 -8.61 2.08
CA GLY A 56 8.60 -9.28 1.32
C GLY A 56 8.44 -9.18 -0.20
N MET A 57 7.27 -8.77 -0.69
CA MET A 57 7.03 -8.55 -2.12
C MET A 57 7.71 -7.27 -2.59
N ARG A 58 8.36 -7.28 -3.75
CA ARG A 58 8.96 -6.07 -4.35
C ARG A 58 7.89 -5.01 -4.60
N THR A 59 8.25 -3.73 -4.43
CA THR A 59 7.32 -2.61 -4.63
C THR A 59 6.72 -2.60 -6.03
N GLU A 60 7.53 -2.83 -7.06
CA GLU A 60 7.08 -2.94 -8.45
C GLU A 60 6.00 -4.03 -8.63
N THR A 61 6.23 -5.21 -8.08
CA THR A 61 5.27 -6.34 -8.17
C THR A 61 3.98 -6.02 -7.42
N PHE A 62 4.09 -5.45 -6.21
CA PHE A 62 2.95 -5.07 -5.39
C PHE A 62 2.07 -4.03 -6.11
N LEU A 63 2.67 -2.94 -6.61
CA LEU A 63 1.93 -1.88 -7.30
C LEU A 63 1.32 -2.37 -8.61
N ARG A 64 2.07 -3.17 -9.38
CA ARG A 64 1.56 -3.79 -10.61
C ARG A 64 0.38 -4.74 -10.33
N PHE A 65 0.46 -5.55 -9.28
CA PHE A 65 -0.63 -6.45 -8.88
C PHE A 65 -1.89 -5.67 -8.49
N LEU A 66 -1.75 -4.64 -7.64
CA LEU A 66 -2.88 -3.76 -7.27
C LEU A 66 -3.41 -2.95 -8.46
N GLY A 67 -2.53 -2.46 -9.32
CA GLY A 67 -2.91 -1.68 -10.51
C GLY A 67 -3.71 -2.47 -11.54
N ARG A 68 -3.61 -3.80 -11.54
CA ARG A 68 -4.40 -4.71 -12.40
C ARG A 68 -5.72 -5.13 -11.77
N ALA A 69 -5.92 -4.88 -10.48
CA ALA A 69 -7.19 -5.18 -9.82
C ALA A 69 -8.32 -4.27 -10.35
N THR A 70 -9.53 -4.81 -10.46
CA THR A 70 -10.71 -4.02 -10.82
C THR A 70 -11.09 -3.07 -9.70
N ARG A 71 -11.90 -2.06 -10.03
CA ARG A 71 -12.39 -1.13 -9.01
C ARG A 71 -13.17 -1.87 -7.93
N GLU A 72 -14.04 -2.80 -8.31
CA GLU A 72 -14.87 -3.58 -7.40
C GLU A 72 -14.02 -4.42 -6.44
N GLN A 73 -12.91 -4.98 -6.93
CA GLN A 73 -11.96 -5.72 -6.10
C GLN A 73 -11.26 -4.82 -5.09
N VAL A 74 -10.83 -3.64 -5.52
CA VAL A 74 -10.18 -2.67 -4.64
C VAL A 74 -11.18 -2.11 -3.63
N ASP A 75 -12.40 -1.80 -4.04
CA ASP A 75 -13.48 -1.36 -3.14
C ASP A 75 -13.77 -2.43 -2.07
N ALA A 76 -13.89 -3.70 -2.47
CA ALA A 76 -14.09 -4.82 -1.53
C ALA A 76 -12.93 -4.97 -0.54
N LEU A 77 -11.68 -4.88 -1.02
CA LEU A 77 -10.49 -4.94 -0.18
C LEU A 77 -10.45 -3.78 0.84
N MET A 78 -10.77 -2.56 0.38
CA MET A 78 -10.70 -1.35 1.22
C MET A 78 -11.91 -1.16 2.13
N THR A 79 -12.97 -1.96 1.97
CA THR A 79 -14.07 -2.07 2.95
C THR A 79 -13.86 -3.19 3.97
N HIS A 80 -12.86 -4.06 3.76
CA HIS A 80 -12.57 -5.15 4.71
C HIS A 80 -11.88 -4.59 5.98
N PRO A 81 -12.45 -4.78 7.19
CA PRO A 81 -11.99 -4.09 8.40
C PRO A 81 -10.55 -4.42 8.78
N ASP A 82 -10.13 -5.68 8.62
CA ASP A 82 -8.79 -6.13 9.04
C ASP A 82 -7.73 -5.88 7.96
N LEU A 83 -8.09 -5.96 6.68
CA LEU A 83 -7.13 -5.80 5.58
C LEU A 83 -6.89 -4.35 5.20
N ARG A 84 -7.89 -3.46 5.35
CA ARG A 84 -7.75 -2.04 5.05
C ARG A 84 -6.55 -1.39 5.76
N PRO A 85 -6.34 -1.55 7.08
CA PRO A 85 -5.17 -1.02 7.76
C PRO A 85 -3.85 -1.60 7.25
N VAL A 86 -3.84 -2.91 6.94
CA VAL A 86 -2.66 -3.60 6.40
C VAL A 86 -2.25 -3.01 5.06
N VAL A 87 -3.21 -2.81 4.15
CA VAL A 87 -2.96 -2.23 2.83
C VAL A 87 -2.43 -0.80 2.95
N PHE A 88 -3.03 0.04 3.81
CA PHE A 88 -2.52 1.40 4.02
C PHE A 88 -1.11 1.40 4.58
N THR A 89 -0.83 0.59 5.61
CA THR A 89 0.50 0.47 6.20
C THR A 89 1.53 0.10 5.13
N GLU A 90 1.20 -0.86 4.29
CA GLU A 90 2.09 -1.36 3.26
C GLU A 90 2.33 -0.34 2.13
N VAL A 91 1.29 0.39 1.72
CA VAL A 91 1.41 1.46 0.72
C VAL A 91 2.27 2.61 1.27
N PHE A 92 1.99 3.08 2.48
CA PHE A 92 2.76 4.19 3.07
C PHE A 92 4.21 3.82 3.34
N ARG A 93 4.49 2.57 3.74
CA ARG A 93 5.85 2.07 3.88
C ARG A 93 6.62 2.16 2.56
N ARG A 94 6.02 1.67 1.46
CA ARG A 94 6.63 1.74 0.12
C ARG A 94 6.80 3.17 -0.36
N MET A 95 5.83 4.03 -0.14
CA MET A 95 5.98 5.46 -0.45
C MET A 95 7.19 6.05 0.29
N ALA A 96 7.35 5.73 1.59
CA ALA A 96 8.47 6.23 2.37
C ALA A 96 9.83 5.75 1.83
N GLU A 97 9.91 4.49 1.41
CA GLU A 97 11.13 3.90 0.84
C GLU A 97 11.50 4.46 -0.53
N HIS A 98 10.51 4.97 -1.26
CA HIS A 98 10.67 5.52 -2.61
C HIS A 98 10.60 7.05 -2.66
N LEU A 99 10.76 7.74 -1.53
CA LEU A 99 10.84 9.19 -1.53
C LEU A 99 12.06 9.68 -2.33
N ALA A 100 11.83 10.49 -3.36
CA ALA A 100 12.83 11.05 -4.25
C ALA A 100 12.91 12.58 -4.14
N ALA A 101 12.89 13.12 -2.91
CA ALA A 101 12.84 14.56 -2.65
C ALA A 101 13.68 14.93 -1.44
N ASP A 102 14.99 15.10 -1.65
CA ASP A 102 15.98 15.32 -0.58
C ASP A 102 15.80 16.64 0.19
N ASP A 103 15.32 17.70 -0.46
CA ASP A 103 15.16 19.01 0.15
C ASP A 103 13.71 19.33 0.58
N LEU A 104 12.78 18.43 0.31
CA LEU A 104 11.36 18.65 0.60
C LEU A 104 11.08 18.63 2.10
N ARG A 105 10.30 19.59 2.55
CA ARG A 105 9.66 19.61 3.87
C ARG A 105 8.18 19.83 3.70
N ALA A 106 7.39 18.88 4.14
CA ALA A 106 5.94 18.97 4.07
C ALA A 106 5.27 18.05 5.09
N VAL A 107 4.13 18.48 5.58
CA VAL A 107 3.18 17.63 6.31
C VAL A 107 1.94 17.50 5.44
N VAL A 108 1.52 16.27 5.19
CA VAL A 108 0.34 15.93 4.41
C VAL A 108 -0.64 15.19 5.31
N HIS A 109 -1.85 15.71 5.42
CA HIS A 109 -2.94 14.98 6.06
C HIS A 109 -3.78 14.28 5.00
N TRP A 110 -3.96 13.00 5.18
CA TRP A 110 -4.86 12.17 4.40
C TRP A 110 -6.15 11.92 5.17
N ARG A 111 -7.27 12.04 4.47
CA ARG A 111 -8.59 11.66 4.97
C ARG A 111 -9.19 10.67 3.98
N PHE A 112 -9.27 9.43 4.40
CA PHE A 112 -9.84 8.37 3.59
C PHE A 112 -11.31 8.18 3.95
N THR A 113 -12.18 8.41 2.98
CA THR A 113 -13.61 8.21 3.18
C THR A 113 -13.95 6.73 3.34
N GLY A 114 -14.94 6.42 4.14
CA GLY A 114 -15.38 5.04 4.37
C GLY A 114 -16.82 5.00 4.91
N PRO A 115 -17.41 3.79 4.96
CA PRO A 115 -18.79 3.61 5.41
C PRO A 115 -19.01 4.05 6.86
N ASP A 116 -17.98 3.88 7.72
CA ASP A 116 -18.04 4.17 9.15
C ASP A 116 -17.40 5.51 9.52
N GLY A 117 -17.07 6.35 8.53
CA GLY A 117 -16.45 7.64 8.74
C GLY A 117 -15.18 7.86 7.91
N GLU A 118 -14.25 8.62 8.46
CA GLU A 118 -12.97 8.94 7.81
C GLU A 118 -11.81 8.34 8.59
N ASP A 119 -10.93 7.57 7.94
CA ASP A 119 -9.60 7.28 8.48
C ASP A 119 -8.70 8.48 8.25
N ARG A 120 -7.84 8.75 9.21
CA ARG A 120 -6.89 9.86 9.15
C ARG A 120 -5.48 9.32 9.20
N PHE A 121 -4.64 9.83 8.31
CA PHE A 121 -3.22 9.56 8.31
C PHE A 121 -2.46 10.86 8.14
N GLU A 122 -1.24 10.89 8.66
CA GLU A 122 -0.28 11.94 8.43
C GLU A 122 0.93 11.37 7.72
N THR A 123 1.43 12.09 6.71
CA THR A 123 2.76 11.85 6.12
C THR A 123 3.62 13.07 6.41
N VAL A 124 4.73 12.86 7.11
CA VAL A 124 5.75 13.88 7.38
C VAL A 124 6.95 13.61 6.48
N ILE A 125 7.30 14.58 5.66
CA ILE A 125 8.49 14.58 4.81
C ILE A 125 9.45 15.63 5.36
N ASP A 126 10.65 15.23 5.72
CA ASP A 126 11.71 16.12 6.17
C ASP A 126 13.07 15.69 5.60
N ARG A 127 13.50 16.39 4.55
CA ARG A 127 14.84 16.25 3.96
C ARG A 127 15.25 14.79 3.71
N GLY A 128 14.58 14.13 2.78
CA GLY A 128 14.88 12.76 2.38
C GLY A 128 14.35 11.69 3.34
N ARG A 129 13.65 12.09 4.42
CA ARG A 129 12.96 11.17 5.32
C ARG A 129 11.45 11.30 5.14
N CYS A 130 10.78 10.17 5.11
CA CYS A 130 9.31 10.11 5.05
C CYS A 130 8.81 9.16 6.14
N THR A 131 7.86 9.62 6.92
CA THR A 131 7.17 8.78 7.91
C THR A 131 5.68 9.00 7.76
N SER A 132 4.89 7.94 7.95
CA SER A 132 3.45 8.02 7.94
C SER A 132 2.86 7.28 9.13
N GLY A 133 1.74 7.81 9.65
CA GLY A 133 1.06 7.25 10.79
C GLY A 133 -0.41 7.67 10.86
N PRO A 134 -1.23 6.98 11.69
CA PRO A 134 -2.67 7.20 11.77
C PRO A 134 -3.07 8.45 12.54
N GLU A 135 -2.16 9.07 13.31
CA GLU A 135 -2.47 10.23 14.16
C GLU A 135 -1.71 11.47 13.68
N PRO A 136 -2.43 12.54 13.30
CA PRO A 136 -1.81 13.81 12.97
C PRO A 136 -1.11 14.44 14.18
N THR A 137 0.15 14.83 13.98
CA THR A 137 1.01 15.43 15.03
C THR A 137 1.39 16.87 14.74
N ALA A 138 1.25 17.34 13.49
CA ALA A 138 1.67 18.67 13.06
C ALA A 138 0.64 19.33 12.13
N ASP A 139 0.75 20.66 11.96
CA ASP A 139 -0.10 21.39 11.03
C ASP A 139 0.24 21.00 9.58
N PRO A 140 -0.77 20.68 8.76
CA PRO A 140 -0.52 20.22 7.41
C PRO A 140 -0.26 21.37 6.43
N ARG A 141 0.71 21.20 5.52
CA ARG A 141 0.81 21.99 4.32
C ARG A 141 -0.41 21.80 3.42
N VAL A 142 -0.91 20.55 3.37
CA VAL A 142 -2.07 20.19 2.58
C VAL A 142 -2.85 19.06 3.27
N THR A 143 -4.18 19.11 3.18
CA THR A 143 -5.09 18.01 3.53
C THR A 143 -5.75 17.50 2.27
N ILE A 144 -5.65 16.21 2.02
CA ILE A 144 -6.23 15.51 0.87
C ILE A 144 -7.31 14.56 1.38
N THR A 145 -8.57 14.79 0.95
CA THR A 145 -9.68 13.86 1.21
C THR A 145 -9.95 13.08 -0.06
N ILE A 146 -9.86 11.76 0.01
CA ILE A 146 -9.91 10.86 -1.14
C ILE A 146 -10.55 9.53 -0.72
N ASP A 147 -11.25 8.90 -1.66
CA ASP A 147 -11.69 7.52 -1.52
C ASP A 147 -10.47 6.57 -1.54
N PRO A 148 -10.43 5.51 -0.70
CA PRO A 148 -9.30 4.58 -0.63
C PRO A 148 -8.95 3.93 -1.97
N ALA A 149 -9.96 3.54 -2.77
CA ALA A 149 -9.70 2.94 -4.09
C ALA A 149 -9.11 3.96 -5.06
N ASP A 150 -9.55 5.22 -5.01
CA ASP A 150 -8.95 6.29 -5.82
C ASP A 150 -7.52 6.61 -5.39
N PHE A 151 -7.23 6.55 -4.09
CA PHE A 151 -5.86 6.67 -3.58
C PHE A 151 -4.95 5.56 -4.14
N LEU A 152 -5.37 4.30 -4.06
CA LEU A 152 -4.61 3.18 -4.62
C LEU A 152 -4.42 3.33 -6.12
N ARG A 153 -5.43 3.80 -6.85
CA ARG A 153 -5.30 4.08 -8.30
C ARG A 153 -4.32 5.22 -8.59
N ALA A 154 -4.25 6.23 -7.71
CA ALA A 154 -3.26 7.30 -7.86
C ALA A 154 -1.84 6.80 -7.62
N ILE A 155 -1.63 5.96 -6.60
CA ILE A 155 -0.32 5.38 -6.25
C ILE A 155 0.16 4.39 -7.33
N THR A 156 -0.74 3.61 -7.91
CA THR A 156 -0.41 2.65 -8.98
C THR A 156 -0.32 3.28 -10.37
N GLY A 157 -0.47 4.60 -10.49
CA GLY A 157 -0.45 5.29 -11.77
C GLY A 157 -1.70 5.11 -12.64
N ALA A 158 -2.71 4.36 -12.16
CA ALA A 158 -3.97 4.13 -12.90
C ALA A 158 -4.86 5.39 -13.00
N ALA A 159 -4.63 6.40 -12.17
CA ALA A 159 -5.28 7.71 -12.25
C ALA A 159 -4.38 8.78 -11.65
N GLY A 160 -4.22 9.94 -12.31
CA GLY A 160 -3.48 11.06 -11.74
C GLY A 160 -4.31 11.86 -10.73
N LEU A 161 -3.69 12.34 -9.65
CA LEU A 161 -4.35 13.23 -8.67
C LEU A 161 -5.03 14.44 -9.32
N PRO A 162 -4.42 15.15 -10.31
CA PRO A 162 -5.09 16.25 -10.99
C PRO A 162 -6.40 15.84 -11.67
N VAL A 163 -6.45 14.67 -12.29
CA VAL A 163 -7.68 14.14 -12.93
C VAL A 163 -8.76 13.84 -11.89
N LEU A 164 -8.38 13.23 -10.78
CA LEU A 164 -9.29 12.94 -9.67
C LEU A 164 -9.83 14.23 -9.03
N PHE A 165 -9.00 15.27 -8.91
CA PHE A 165 -9.40 16.58 -8.41
C PHE A 165 -10.41 17.25 -9.34
N LEU A 166 -10.12 17.33 -10.66
CA LEU A 166 -11.01 17.93 -11.65
C LEU A 166 -12.37 17.20 -11.76
N SER A 167 -12.38 15.90 -11.52
CA SER A 167 -13.62 15.08 -11.49
C SER A 167 -14.36 15.14 -10.14
N GLY A 168 -13.88 15.92 -9.17
CA GLY A 168 -14.49 16.07 -7.83
C GLY A 168 -14.33 14.86 -6.90
N ARG A 169 -13.49 13.88 -7.29
CA ARG A 169 -13.21 12.65 -6.51
C ARG A 169 -12.16 12.86 -5.42
N VAL A 170 -11.40 13.94 -5.51
CA VAL A 170 -10.43 14.36 -4.50
C VAL A 170 -10.76 15.77 -4.06
N LYS A 171 -10.77 16.01 -2.76
CA LYS A 171 -10.87 17.35 -2.19
C LYS A 171 -9.52 17.72 -1.58
N VAL A 172 -9.07 18.93 -1.86
CA VAL A 172 -7.79 19.46 -1.38
C VAL A 172 -8.04 20.72 -0.57
N LYS A 173 -7.44 20.81 0.61
CA LYS A 173 -7.39 22.03 1.44
C LYS A 173 -5.93 22.37 1.71
N GLY A 174 -5.53 23.60 1.49
CA GLY A 174 -4.15 24.09 1.63
C GLY A 174 -3.46 24.26 0.28
N ASP A 175 -2.21 23.85 0.15
CA ASP A 175 -1.39 24.04 -1.06
C ASP A 175 -1.80 23.08 -2.19
N ILE A 176 -2.71 23.56 -3.05
CA ILE A 176 -3.25 22.79 -4.19
C ILE A 176 -2.16 22.45 -5.21
N ALA A 177 -1.23 23.37 -5.47
CA ALA A 177 -0.15 23.14 -6.43
C ALA A 177 0.78 22.03 -5.94
N PHE A 178 1.11 22.04 -4.67
CA PHE A 178 1.87 20.97 -4.02
C PHE A 178 1.11 19.61 -4.09
N ALA A 179 -0.18 19.62 -3.77
CA ALA A 179 -1.00 18.39 -3.84
C ALA A 179 -1.01 17.77 -5.24
N ALA A 180 -1.09 18.58 -6.29
CA ALA A 180 -1.11 18.11 -7.68
C ALA A 180 0.18 17.39 -8.07
N GLY A 181 1.33 17.81 -7.52
CA GLY A 181 2.65 17.20 -7.76
C GLY A 181 3.08 16.16 -6.73
N LEU A 182 2.26 15.92 -5.68
CA LEU A 182 2.69 15.17 -4.50
C LEU A 182 3.20 13.75 -4.83
N ILE A 183 2.48 13.00 -5.65
CA ILE A 183 2.88 11.63 -6.01
C ILE A 183 4.20 11.62 -6.80
N GLY A 184 4.47 12.66 -7.58
CA GLY A 184 5.73 12.82 -8.32
C GLY A 184 6.98 13.02 -7.45
N HIS A 185 6.83 13.22 -6.14
CA HIS A 185 7.95 13.21 -5.20
C HIS A 185 8.36 11.80 -4.75
N PHE A 186 7.64 10.79 -5.19
CA PHE A 186 7.94 9.39 -4.91
C PHE A 186 8.29 8.69 -6.23
N ASP A 187 9.48 8.08 -6.28
CA ASP A 187 9.93 7.29 -7.44
C ASP A 187 9.32 5.88 -7.35
N LEU A 188 8.00 5.83 -7.49
CA LEU A 188 7.25 4.58 -7.48
C LEU A 188 7.33 3.93 -8.87
N PRO A 189 7.71 2.64 -8.95
CA PRO A 189 7.86 1.91 -10.21
C PRO A 189 6.55 1.63 -10.95
#